data_dd0dc9aee0c1e37cf0d0ae23a70b10dd
#
_entry.id   dd0dc9aee0c1e37cf0d0ae23a70b10dd
#
_cell.length_a   1.000
_cell.length_b   1.000
_cell.length_c   1.000
_cell.angle_alpha   90.00
_cell.angle_beta   90.00
_cell.angle_gamma   90.00
#
_symmetry.space_group_name_H-M   'P 1'
#
loop_
_entity.id
_entity.type
_entity.pdbx_description
1 polymer ?
#
loop_
_entity_poly.entity_id
_entity_poly.type
_entity_poly.pdbx_seq_one_letter_code
_entity_poly.pdbx_strand_id
1 'polypeptide(L)'
;MARQSAGTSWRDRAGKSLTDYPRPSVAVDVAVLTVRTGRLHVVVVGRPDGGWALPGTFLRPGERLADAAERALRTKAGLTGTGFHQLAMFDAPDRDDRGWVLSMAHGAALPSEDLPADTQLVRVDGRTVAEPLAFDHAAMVAHAVDDLRERYTRRVDPSGLLQETFTVLELRRLYETVFDRALPKDSFRRLVIDAITPTGRTASVGSGRPAELFRRRGDGDLAPGAARVLTD
;
A
#
# COMPACT_ATOMS: atom_id res chain seq x y z
N MET A 1 -18.27 -26.06 -24.75
CA MET A 1 -17.86 -27.46 -24.47
C MET A 1 -16.45 -27.42 -23.90
N ALA A 2 -16.30 -27.51 -22.58
CA ALA A 2 -15.01 -27.55 -21.92
C ALA A 2 -14.44 -28.96 -22.06
N ARG A 3 -13.26 -29.09 -22.65
CA ARG A 3 -12.50 -30.34 -22.68
C ARG A 3 -12.08 -30.69 -21.24
N GLN A 4 -12.73 -31.68 -20.65
CA GLN A 4 -12.20 -32.43 -19.54
C GLN A 4 -11.00 -33.23 -20.07
N SER A 5 -9.77 -32.73 -19.86
CA SER A 5 -8.58 -33.57 -19.99
C SER A 5 -8.62 -34.57 -18.84
N ALA A 6 -8.79 -35.85 -19.17
CA ALA A 6 -8.51 -36.95 -18.25
C ALA A 6 -6.98 -36.98 -17.99
N GLY A 7 -6.52 -36.05 -17.12
CA GLY A 7 -5.15 -36.02 -16.65
C GLY A 7 -4.93 -37.21 -15.72
N THR A 8 -3.92 -37.97 -15.97
CA THR A 8 -3.38 -38.98 -15.06
C THR A 8 -3.27 -38.36 -13.69
N SER A 9 -4.10 -38.80 -12.73
CA SER A 9 -4.13 -38.26 -11.37
C SER A 9 -2.73 -38.42 -10.76
N TRP A 10 -2.00 -37.28 -10.62
CA TRP A 10 -0.70 -37.29 -9.97
C TRP A 10 -0.80 -37.92 -8.58
N ARG A 11 0.18 -38.79 -8.26
CA ARG A 11 0.34 -39.36 -6.93
C ARG A 11 1.81 -39.28 -6.52
N ASP A 12 2.03 -39.07 -5.23
CA ASP A 12 3.37 -39.15 -4.67
C ASP A 12 3.89 -40.58 -4.53
N ARG A 13 5.12 -40.76 -3.98
CA ARG A 13 5.72 -42.06 -3.75
C ARG A 13 4.94 -42.97 -2.78
N ALA A 14 4.11 -42.36 -1.91
CA ALA A 14 3.23 -43.06 -0.97
C ALA A 14 1.83 -43.34 -1.56
N GLY A 15 1.61 -43.01 -2.83
CA GLY A 15 0.34 -43.21 -3.54
C GLY A 15 -0.71 -42.17 -3.24
N LYS A 16 -0.40 -41.06 -2.50
CA LYS A 16 -1.33 -40.00 -2.16
C LYS A 16 -1.53 -39.03 -3.34
N SER A 17 -2.76 -38.62 -3.56
CA SER A 17 -3.12 -37.55 -4.47
C SER A 17 -2.95 -36.16 -3.77
N LEU A 18 -2.99 -35.05 -4.52
CA LEU A 18 -2.96 -33.72 -3.94
C LEU A 18 -4.13 -33.45 -2.99
N THR A 19 -5.26 -34.14 -3.18
CA THR A 19 -6.45 -34.00 -2.33
C THR A 19 -6.34 -34.70 -0.98
N ASP A 20 -5.37 -35.61 -0.83
CA ASP A 20 -5.13 -36.35 0.41
C ASP A 20 -4.30 -35.56 1.43
N TYR A 21 -3.76 -34.38 1.03
CA TYR A 21 -3.04 -33.48 1.91
C TYR A 21 -3.98 -32.44 2.54
N PRO A 22 -3.82 -32.11 3.84
CA PRO A 22 -4.50 -30.98 4.43
C PRO A 22 -4.23 -29.70 3.66
N ARG A 23 -5.23 -28.84 3.53
CA ARG A 23 -5.13 -27.59 2.76
C ARG A 23 -5.54 -26.41 3.63
N PRO A 24 -4.70 -25.35 3.70
CA PRO A 24 -5.14 -24.10 4.29
C PRO A 24 -6.20 -23.42 3.41
N SER A 25 -7.04 -22.63 4.00
CA SER A 25 -7.74 -21.58 3.27
C SER A 25 -6.72 -20.50 2.88
N VAL A 26 -6.79 -20.00 1.65
CA VAL A 26 -5.92 -18.91 1.20
C VAL A 26 -6.73 -17.63 1.11
N ALA A 27 -6.26 -16.61 1.80
CA ALA A 27 -6.81 -15.26 1.80
C ALA A 27 -5.87 -14.27 1.10
N VAL A 28 -6.39 -13.12 0.78
CA VAL A 28 -5.65 -11.92 0.41
C VAL A 28 -6.16 -10.77 1.25
N ASP A 29 -5.26 -9.91 1.70
CA ASP A 29 -5.57 -8.68 2.40
C ASP A 29 -4.79 -7.53 1.76
N VAL A 30 -5.39 -6.34 1.65
CA VAL A 30 -4.77 -5.20 0.96
C VAL A 30 -4.66 -4.01 1.90
N ALA A 31 -3.42 -3.62 2.22
CA ALA A 31 -3.12 -2.39 2.95
C ALA A 31 -3.03 -1.23 1.97
N VAL A 32 -4.09 -0.44 1.86
CA VAL A 32 -4.15 0.77 1.03
C VAL A 32 -3.78 1.97 1.89
N LEU A 33 -2.63 2.56 1.63
CA LEU A 33 -2.15 3.74 2.35
C LEU A 33 -2.56 5.03 1.63
N THR A 34 -2.81 6.08 2.40
CA THR A 34 -3.08 7.43 1.89
C THR A 34 -2.57 8.49 2.85
N VAL A 35 -2.35 9.70 2.32
CA VAL A 35 -2.03 10.87 3.15
C VAL A 35 -3.24 11.80 3.18
N ARG A 36 -3.78 12.02 4.38
CA ARG A 36 -4.91 12.93 4.61
C ARG A 36 -4.57 13.89 5.74
N THR A 37 -4.78 15.18 5.53
CA THR A 37 -4.46 16.24 6.52
C THR A 37 -3.04 16.17 7.09
N GLY A 38 -2.05 15.82 6.24
CA GLY A 38 -0.65 15.72 6.63
C GLY A 38 -0.31 14.54 7.55
N ARG A 39 -1.15 13.50 7.55
CA ARG A 39 -0.98 12.26 8.31
C ARG A 39 -1.15 11.05 7.42
N LEU A 40 -0.38 9.99 7.71
CA LEU A 40 -0.54 8.71 7.03
C LEU A 40 -1.75 7.96 7.61
N HIS A 41 -2.52 7.34 6.74
CA HIS A 41 -3.69 6.53 7.09
C HIS A 41 -3.70 5.25 6.27
N VAL A 42 -4.39 4.25 6.77
CA VAL A 42 -4.72 3.02 6.06
C VAL A 42 -6.24 2.90 5.89
N VAL A 43 -6.68 2.45 4.72
CA VAL A 43 -8.08 2.15 4.45
C VAL A 43 -8.48 0.90 5.23
N VAL A 44 -9.58 1.00 5.96
CA VAL A 44 -10.14 -0.12 6.73
C VAL A 44 -11.61 -0.33 6.39
N VAL A 45 -12.10 -1.52 6.74
CA VAL A 45 -13.51 -1.89 6.61
C VAL A 45 -14.04 -2.36 7.95
N GLY A 46 -15.30 -2.03 8.24
CA GLY A 46 -15.97 -2.49 9.45
C GLY A 46 -16.22 -4.00 9.42
N ARG A 47 -16.07 -4.65 10.55
CA ARG A 47 -16.40 -6.06 10.75
C ARG A 47 -17.83 -6.21 11.29
N PRO A 48 -18.54 -7.31 10.98
CA PRO A 48 -19.89 -7.57 11.53
C PRO A 48 -19.90 -7.70 13.06
N ASP A 49 -18.79 -8.18 13.64
CA ASP A 49 -18.59 -8.38 15.09
C ASP A 49 -17.96 -7.14 15.76
N GLY A 50 -17.84 -6.05 15.04
CA GLY A 50 -17.22 -4.80 15.48
C GLY A 50 -15.72 -4.72 15.18
N GLY A 51 -15.16 -3.50 15.27
CA GLY A 51 -13.77 -3.22 14.97
C GLY A 51 -13.45 -3.14 13.47
N TRP A 52 -12.16 -3.08 13.16
CA TRP A 52 -11.63 -2.80 11.84
C TRP A 52 -10.80 -3.95 11.27
N ALA A 53 -10.84 -4.10 9.96
CA ALA A 53 -9.99 -5.02 9.22
C ALA A 53 -9.49 -4.35 7.93
N LEU A 54 -8.42 -4.88 7.32
CA LEU A 54 -8.06 -4.54 5.95
C LEU A 54 -9.13 -5.08 4.97
N PRO A 55 -9.33 -4.43 3.82
CA PRO A 55 -10.07 -5.03 2.72
C PRO A 55 -9.42 -6.36 2.32
N GLY A 56 -10.11 -7.46 2.56
CA GLY A 56 -9.57 -8.80 2.32
C GLY A 56 -10.67 -9.81 1.98
N THR A 57 -10.29 -10.93 1.40
CA THR A 57 -11.20 -11.99 1.00
C THR A 57 -10.48 -13.33 0.82
N PHE A 58 -11.22 -14.44 0.89
CA PHE A 58 -10.69 -15.75 0.52
C PHE A 58 -10.61 -15.91 -0.99
N LEU A 59 -9.57 -16.61 -1.44
CA LEU A 59 -9.38 -17.02 -2.82
C LEU A 59 -10.48 -17.99 -3.25
N ARG A 60 -10.97 -17.86 -4.47
CA ARG A 60 -11.95 -18.77 -5.09
C ARG A 60 -11.26 -19.76 -6.04
N PRO A 61 -11.85 -20.94 -6.28
CA PRO A 61 -11.33 -21.85 -7.28
C PRO A 61 -11.17 -21.18 -8.65
N GLY A 62 -9.99 -21.30 -9.26
CA GLY A 62 -9.68 -20.70 -10.57
C GLY A 62 -9.30 -19.21 -10.54
N GLU A 63 -9.33 -18.56 -9.39
CA GLU A 63 -8.98 -17.14 -9.21
C GLU A 63 -7.49 -16.99 -8.89
N ARG A 64 -6.85 -15.95 -9.39
CA ARG A 64 -5.49 -15.55 -9.00
C ARG A 64 -5.55 -14.70 -7.73
N LEU A 65 -4.45 -14.61 -6.99
CA LEU A 65 -4.35 -13.74 -5.82
C LEU A 65 -4.66 -12.26 -6.17
N ALA A 66 -4.18 -11.79 -7.32
CA ALA A 66 -4.47 -10.44 -7.80
C ALA A 66 -5.97 -10.22 -8.08
N ASP A 67 -6.65 -11.19 -8.67
CA ASP A 67 -8.10 -11.11 -8.96
C ASP A 67 -8.91 -11.05 -7.66
N ALA A 68 -8.49 -11.82 -6.65
CA ALA A 68 -9.09 -11.79 -5.32
C ALA A 68 -8.85 -10.46 -4.60
N ALA A 69 -7.63 -9.89 -4.69
CA ALA A 69 -7.30 -8.58 -4.13
C ALA A 69 -8.13 -7.46 -4.78
N GLU A 70 -8.24 -7.44 -6.11
CA GLU A 70 -9.08 -6.48 -6.82
C GLU A 70 -10.55 -6.62 -6.44
N ARG A 71 -11.05 -7.84 -6.32
CA ARG A 71 -12.41 -8.11 -5.87
C ARG A 71 -12.64 -7.62 -4.43
N ALA A 72 -11.67 -7.84 -3.51
CA ALA A 72 -11.76 -7.32 -2.15
C ALA A 72 -11.84 -5.79 -2.11
N LEU A 73 -10.95 -5.11 -2.84
CA LEU A 73 -10.95 -3.65 -2.95
C LEU A 73 -12.27 -3.13 -3.49
N ARG A 74 -12.76 -3.68 -4.60
CA ARG A 74 -14.01 -3.27 -5.24
C ARG A 74 -15.21 -3.48 -4.34
N THR A 75 -15.36 -4.67 -3.74
CA THR A 75 -16.59 -5.04 -3.01
C THR A 75 -16.64 -4.54 -1.57
N LYS A 76 -15.49 -4.29 -0.93
CA LYS A 76 -15.41 -3.89 0.47
C LYS A 76 -15.00 -2.45 0.69
N ALA A 77 -14.21 -1.88 -0.23
CA ALA A 77 -13.71 -0.51 -0.11
C ALA A 77 -14.19 0.42 -1.25
N GLY A 78 -14.96 -0.09 -2.23
CA GLY A 78 -15.43 0.71 -3.37
C GLY A 78 -14.31 1.16 -4.31
N LEU A 79 -13.12 0.56 -4.21
CA LEU A 79 -11.93 0.93 -4.98
C LEU A 79 -11.80 0.07 -6.24
N THR A 80 -11.62 0.71 -7.40
CA THR A 80 -11.42 0.06 -8.70
C THR A 80 -10.22 0.65 -9.42
N GLY A 81 -9.51 -0.17 -10.20
CA GLY A 81 -8.34 0.29 -10.95
C GLY A 81 -7.14 0.66 -10.08
N THR A 82 -7.16 0.30 -8.81
CA THR A 82 -6.08 0.56 -7.86
C THR A 82 -4.87 -0.30 -8.21
N GLY A 83 -3.72 0.32 -8.45
CA GLY A 83 -2.44 -0.40 -8.56
C GLY A 83 -2.02 -0.93 -7.20
N PHE A 84 -1.76 -2.23 -7.11
CA PHE A 84 -1.26 -2.89 -5.90
C PHE A 84 -0.20 -3.95 -6.27
N HIS A 85 0.56 -4.40 -5.28
CA HIS A 85 1.58 -5.44 -5.44
C HIS A 85 1.66 -6.30 -4.19
N GLN A 86 2.24 -7.50 -4.33
CA GLN A 86 2.41 -8.43 -3.22
C GLN A 86 3.51 -7.92 -2.28
N LEU A 87 3.28 -8.04 -0.97
CA LEU A 87 4.23 -7.71 0.08
C LEU A 87 4.85 -8.97 0.68
N ALA A 88 4.06 -9.71 1.44
CA ALA A 88 4.51 -10.90 2.16
C ALA A 88 3.37 -11.90 2.37
N MET A 89 3.74 -13.17 2.51
CA MET A 89 2.83 -14.21 3.00
C MET A 89 2.80 -14.19 4.52
N PHE A 90 1.61 -14.21 5.08
CA PHE A 90 1.35 -14.36 6.50
C PHE A 90 0.84 -15.77 6.76
N ASP A 91 1.62 -16.58 7.46
CA ASP A 91 1.46 -18.02 7.56
C ASP A 91 1.52 -18.57 9.00
N ALA A 92 1.52 -17.71 10.03
CA ALA A 92 1.48 -18.15 11.42
C ALA A 92 0.28 -19.08 11.63
N PRO A 93 0.45 -20.28 12.22
CA PRO A 93 -0.62 -21.28 12.33
C PRO A 93 -1.87 -20.80 13.08
N ASP A 94 -1.70 -19.85 14.00
CA ASP A 94 -2.70 -19.29 14.89
C ASP A 94 -3.15 -17.87 14.51
N ARG A 95 -2.78 -17.41 13.31
CA ARG A 95 -3.09 -16.04 12.85
C ARG A 95 -4.58 -15.75 12.71
N ASP A 96 -5.38 -16.79 12.51
CA ASP A 96 -6.84 -16.72 12.30
C ASP A 96 -7.53 -17.76 13.20
N ASP A 97 -8.38 -17.29 14.09
CA ASP A 97 -9.12 -18.14 15.05
C ASP A 97 -10.18 -19.04 14.41
N ARG A 98 -10.50 -18.80 13.14
CA ARG A 98 -11.46 -19.61 12.37
C ARG A 98 -10.85 -20.90 11.80
N GLY A 99 -9.51 -21.03 11.79
CA GLY A 99 -8.81 -22.23 11.33
C GLY A 99 -7.50 -21.95 10.61
N TRP A 100 -6.98 -22.94 9.90
CA TRP A 100 -5.71 -22.82 9.19
C TRP A 100 -5.85 -21.96 7.93
N VAL A 101 -5.36 -20.73 8.01
CA VAL A 101 -5.45 -19.70 6.96
C VAL A 101 -4.06 -19.16 6.64
N LEU A 102 -3.71 -19.11 5.37
CA LEU A 102 -2.60 -18.31 4.85
C LEU A 102 -3.16 -17.04 4.23
N SER A 103 -2.50 -15.90 4.39
CA SER A 103 -2.89 -14.68 3.69
C SER A 103 -1.71 -14.03 2.96
N MET A 104 -1.90 -13.73 1.68
CA MET A 104 -0.99 -12.88 0.92
C MET A 104 -1.36 -11.42 1.13
N ALA A 105 -0.52 -10.70 1.88
CA ALA A 105 -0.65 -9.26 2.02
C ALA A 105 -0.24 -8.54 0.73
N HIS A 106 -1.03 -7.54 0.34
CA HIS A 106 -0.75 -6.63 -0.76
C HIS A 106 -0.64 -5.20 -0.26
N GLY A 107 0.20 -4.40 -0.90
CA GLY A 107 0.35 -2.97 -0.65
C GLY A 107 -0.16 -2.14 -1.81
N ALA A 108 -0.81 -1.03 -1.47
CA ALA A 108 -1.21 0.02 -2.40
C ALA A 108 -1.06 1.38 -1.73
N ALA A 109 -0.97 2.45 -2.52
CA ALA A 109 -1.08 3.80 -2.00
C ALA A 109 -1.79 4.68 -3.03
N LEU A 110 -2.74 5.50 -2.57
CA LEU A 110 -3.60 6.35 -3.40
C LEU A 110 -3.68 7.77 -2.81
N PRO A 111 -3.83 8.81 -3.66
CA PRO A 111 -4.23 10.15 -3.22
C PRO A 111 -5.56 10.08 -2.45
N SER A 112 -5.71 10.93 -1.43
CA SER A 112 -6.94 10.92 -0.62
C SER A 112 -8.19 11.35 -1.40
N GLU A 113 -8.03 12.10 -2.47
CA GLU A 113 -9.10 12.52 -3.37
C GLU A 113 -9.63 11.39 -4.26
N ASP A 114 -8.85 10.32 -4.46
CA ASP A 114 -9.26 9.14 -5.24
C ASP A 114 -10.03 8.12 -4.39
N LEU A 115 -10.13 8.36 -3.08
CA LEU A 115 -10.90 7.51 -2.18
C LEU A 115 -12.39 7.91 -2.21
N PRO A 116 -13.33 6.94 -2.16
CA PRO A 116 -14.75 7.21 -1.91
C PRO A 116 -14.95 8.08 -0.65
N ALA A 117 -15.95 8.95 -0.67
CA ALA A 117 -16.18 9.92 0.40
C ALA A 117 -16.48 9.28 1.78
N ASP A 118 -17.03 8.08 1.77
CA ASP A 118 -17.39 7.28 2.95
C ASP A 118 -16.29 6.29 3.40
N THR A 119 -15.11 6.35 2.76
CA THR A 119 -13.98 5.47 3.11
C THR A 119 -13.56 5.65 4.57
N GLN A 120 -13.52 4.53 5.28
CA GLN A 120 -13.04 4.52 6.66
C GLN A 120 -11.51 4.46 6.69
N LEU A 121 -10.92 5.27 7.55
CA LEU A 121 -9.48 5.43 7.64
C LEU A 121 -9.03 5.32 9.10
N VAL A 122 -8.00 4.54 9.34
CA VAL A 122 -7.27 4.50 10.61
C VAL A 122 -5.91 5.17 10.42
N ARG A 123 -5.55 6.05 11.37
CA ARG A 123 -4.25 6.74 11.34
C ARG A 123 -3.11 5.74 11.57
N VAL A 124 -1.99 6.01 10.89
CA VAL A 124 -0.74 5.26 11.06
C VAL A 124 0.34 6.23 11.56
N ASP A 125 0.89 5.92 12.72
CA ASP A 125 1.99 6.67 13.34
C ASP A 125 3.25 5.81 13.26
N GLY A 126 4.26 6.26 12.52
CA GLY A 126 5.43 5.45 12.24
C GLY A 126 5.10 4.17 11.48
N ARG A 127 4.98 3.04 12.16
CA ARG A 127 4.58 1.72 11.66
C ARG A 127 3.35 1.16 12.40
N THR A 128 2.80 1.94 13.32
CA THR A 128 1.75 1.49 14.23
C THR A 128 0.42 2.11 13.84
N VAL A 129 -0.62 1.30 13.81
CA VAL A 129 -2.00 1.77 13.62
C VAL A 129 -2.55 2.33 14.93
N ALA A 130 -3.30 3.44 14.85
CA ALA A 130 -3.85 4.11 16.03
C ALA A 130 -4.99 3.33 16.69
N GLU A 131 -5.63 2.42 15.96
CA GLU A 131 -6.73 1.59 16.44
C GLU A 131 -6.43 0.11 16.17
N PRO A 132 -6.87 -0.82 17.03
CA PRO A 132 -6.66 -2.24 16.80
C PRO A 132 -7.30 -2.72 15.49
N LEU A 133 -6.57 -3.52 14.74
CA LEU A 133 -7.07 -4.24 13.57
C LEU A 133 -7.24 -5.73 13.90
N ALA A 134 -8.15 -6.37 13.19
CA ALA A 134 -8.35 -7.81 13.29
C ALA A 134 -7.11 -8.60 12.89
N PHE A 135 -6.97 -9.79 13.44
CA PHE A 135 -5.90 -10.73 13.09
C PHE A 135 -4.50 -10.11 13.21
N ASP A 136 -3.65 -10.40 12.28
CA ASP A 136 -2.31 -9.83 12.11
C ASP A 136 -2.25 -8.63 11.13
N HIS A 137 -3.39 -8.00 10.84
CA HIS A 137 -3.49 -6.89 9.88
C HIS A 137 -2.62 -5.69 10.24
N ALA A 138 -2.40 -5.42 11.53
CA ALA A 138 -1.47 -4.37 11.97
C ALA A 138 -0.04 -4.64 11.49
N ALA A 139 0.40 -5.89 11.50
CA ALA A 139 1.71 -6.27 10.95
C ALA A 139 1.75 -6.12 9.41
N MET A 140 0.66 -6.41 8.70
CA MET A 140 0.56 -6.17 7.25
C MET A 140 0.68 -4.69 6.92
N VAL A 141 0.05 -3.81 7.72
CA VAL A 141 0.21 -2.34 7.58
C VAL A 141 1.65 -1.93 7.79
N ALA A 142 2.34 -2.46 8.79
CA ALA A 142 3.76 -2.17 9.01
C ALA A 142 4.62 -2.55 7.80
N HIS A 143 4.37 -3.72 7.18
CA HIS A 143 5.03 -4.11 5.92
C HIS A 143 4.71 -3.16 4.76
N ALA A 144 3.47 -2.70 4.64
CA ALA A 144 3.08 -1.74 3.61
C ALA A 144 3.76 -0.38 3.79
N VAL A 145 3.94 0.07 5.04
CA VAL A 145 4.68 1.31 5.35
C VAL A 145 6.16 1.17 4.98
N ASP A 146 6.80 0.05 5.32
CA ASP A 146 8.20 -0.20 4.97
C ASP A 146 8.39 -0.20 3.45
N ASP A 147 7.52 -0.89 2.70
CA ASP A 147 7.53 -0.90 1.24
C ASP A 147 7.32 0.51 0.66
N LEU A 148 6.35 1.27 1.19
CA LEU A 148 6.13 2.65 0.77
C LEU A 148 7.40 3.48 0.95
N ARG A 149 8.02 3.43 2.14
CA ARG A 149 9.28 4.13 2.44
C ARG A 149 10.40 3.72 1.52
N GLU A 150 10.58 2.42 1.28
CA GLU A 150 11.61 1.91 0.37
C GLU A 150 11.43 2.48 -1.04
N ARG A 151 10.21 2.51 -1.58
CA ARG A 151 9.92 3.10 -2.89
C ARG A 151 10.20 4.61 -2.94
N TYR A 152 9.88 5.33 -1.84
CA TYR A 152 10.15 6.77 -1.71
C TYR A 152 11.63 7.11 -1.52
N THR A 153 12.48 6.15 -1.15
CA THR A 153 13.95 6.36 -1.20
C THR A 153 14.52 6.29 -2.61
N ARG A 154 13.79 5.73 -3.56
CA ARG A 154 14.23 5.50 -4.94
C ARG A 154 13.66 6.52 -5.92
N ARG A 155 12.42 6.96 -5.72
CA ARG A 155 11.68 7.84 -6.66
C ARG A 155 10.90 8.92 -5.95
N VAL A 156 10.77 10.06 -6.64
CA VAL A 156 9.93 11.15 -6.16
C VAL A 156 8.46 10.79 -6.31
N ASP A 157 7.80 10.64 -5.17
CA ASP A 157 6.36 10.36 -5.06
C ASP A 157 5.88 9.28 -6.06
N PRO A 158 6.41 8.06 -5.95
CA PRO A 158 6.14 6.99 -6.91
C PRO A 158 4.68 6.50 -6.89
N SER A 159 3.93 6.86 -5.85
CA SER A 159 2.51 6.51 -5.68
C SER A 159 1.55 7.62 -6.13
N GLY A 160 2.08 8.79 -6.55
CA GLY A 160 1.26 9.91 -6.97
C GLY A 160 0.39 10.49 -5.85
N LEU A 161 0.87 10.49 -4.61
CA LEU A 161 0.13 11.04 -3.47
C LEU A 161 -0.03 12.56 -3.50
N LEU A 162 0.75 13.25 -4.32
CA LEU A 162 0.56 14.66 -4.66
C LEU A 162 -0.05 14.81 -6.05
N GLN A 163 -0.68 15.95 -6.27
CA GLN A 163 -1.16 16.37 -7.57
C GLN A 163 -0.04 16.33 -8.63
N GLU A 164 -0.38 16.42 -9.91
CA GLU A 164 0.58 16.44 -11.02
C GLU A 164 1.63 17.55 -10.86
N THR A 165 1.20 18.72 -10.36
CA THR A 165 2.08 19.85 -10.06
C THR A 165 2.05 20.17 -8.56
N PHE A 166 3.22 20.39 -7.99
CA PHE A 166 3.40 20.62 -6.56
C PHE A 166 4.58 21.59 -6.28
N THR A 167 4.60 22.17 -5.11
CA THR A 167 5.75 22.93 -4.60
C THR A 167 6.76 22.02 -3.89
N VAL A 168 8.00 22.42 -3.79
CA VAL A 168 9.02 21.70 -2.99
C VAL A 168 8.59 21.57 -1.52
N LEU A 169 7.83 22.54 -1.01
CA LEU A 169 7.30 22.48 0.36
C LEU A 169 6.27 21.37 0.54
N GLU A 170 5.32 21.22 -0.40
CA GLU A 170 4.33 20.13 -0.37
C GLU A 170 5.01 18.78 -0.49
N LEU A 171 5.98 18.66 -1.42
CA LEU A 171 6.76 17.44 -1.56
C LEU A 171 7.52 17.09 -0.27
N ARG A 172 8.17 18.08 0.38
CA ARG A 172 8.85 17.87 1.64
C ARG A 172 7.90 17.40 2.74
N ARG A 173 6.73 18.03 2.87
CA ARG A 173 5.71 17.65 3.85
C ARG A 173 5.18 16.23 3.61
N LEU A 174 5.00 15.82 2.36
CA LEU A 174 4.66 14.45 2.02
C LEU A 174 5.74 13.48 2.54
N TYR A 175 7.02 13.77 2.26
CA TYR A 175 8.12 12.94 2.74
C TYR A 175 8.23 12.93 4.26
N GLU A 176 8.04 14.07 4.92
CA GLU A 176 7.98 14.14 6.40
C GLU A 176 6.86 13.26 6.96
N THR A 177 5.72 13.20 6.28
CA THR A 177 4.61 12.31 6.65
C THR A 177 4.93 10.83 6.42
N VAL A 178 5.49 10.47 5.26
CA VAL A 178 5.83 9.07 4.93
C VAL A 178 6.91 8.52 5.87
N PHE A 179 7.93 9.33 6.16
CA PHE A 179 9.06 8.91 7.01
C PHE A 179 8.83 9.19 8.50
N ASP A 180 7.71 9.84 8.84
CA ASP A 180 7.35 10.23 10.22
C ASP A 180 8.47 11.01 10.93
N ARG A 181 9.09 11.96 10.21
CA ARG A 181 10.20 12.78 10.73
C ARG A 181 10.31 14.12 10.02
N ALA A 182 10.86 15.11 10.71
CA ALA A 182 11.19 16.40 10.11
C ALA A 182 12.41 16.27 9.17
N LEU A 183 12.34 16.90 7.99
CA LEU A 183 13.42 16.92 7.00
C LEU A 183 13.96 18.34 6.83
N PRO A 184 15.27 18.59 6.96
CA PRO A 184 15.88 19.91 6.76
C PRO A 184 15.65 20.41 5.34
N LYS A 185 15.13 21.62 5.20
CA LYS A 185 14.69 22.23 3.92
C LYS A 185 15.74 22.14 2.82
N ASP A 186 16.98 22.53 3.12
CA ASP A 186 18.03 22.64 2.11
C ASP A 186 18.59 21.26 1.72
N SER A 187 18.69 20.34 2.65
CA SER A 187 19.09 18.95 2.38
C SER A 187 18.06 18.25 1.53
N PHE A 188 16.77 18.39 1.88
CA PHE A 188 15.67 17.83 1.09
C PHE A 188 15.61 18.42 -0.32
N ARG A 189 15.73 19.75 -0.46
CA ARG A 189 15.73 20.40 -1.77
C ARG A 189 16.85 19.85 -2.66
N ARG A 190 18.08 19.74 -2.13
CA ARG A 190 19.20 19.15 -2.88
C ARG A 190 18.96 17.71 -3.29
N LEU A 191 18.28 16.94 -2.45
CA LEU A 191 17.93 15.55 -2.74
C LEU A 191 17.00 15.41 -3.95
N VAL A 192 15.98 16.28 -4.07
CA VAL A 192 14.90 16.09 -5.05
C VAL A 192 15.04 16.93 -6.32
N ILE A 193 15.89 17.97 -6.34
CA ILE A 193 15.88 18.99 -7.39
C ILE A 193 16.16 18.43 -8.79
N ASP A 194 17.00 17.40 -8.91
CA ASP A 194 17.34 16.78 -10.18
C ASP A 194 16.27 15.80 -10.68
N ALA A 195 15.38 15.36 -9.78
CA ALA A 195 14.27 14.43 -10.07
C ALA A 195 12.93 15.15 -10.35
N ILE A 196 12.93 16.49 -10.30
CA ILE A 196 11.74 17.31 -10.59
C ILE A 196 12.07 18.36 -11.66
N THR A 197 11.03 18.81 -12.39
CA THR A 197 11.19 19.83 -13.46
C THR A 197 10.30 21.02 -13.13
N PRO A 198 10.82 22.27 -13.18
CA PRO A 198 10.01 23.46 -12.99
C PRO A 198 8.98 23.58 -14.13
N THR A 199 7.78 24.05 -13.80
CA THR A 199 6.69 24.25 -14.76
C THR A 199 6.67 25.67 -15.34
N GLY A 200 7.47 26.58 -14.81
CA GLY A 200 7.42 28.02 -15.10
C GLY A 200 6.20 28.73 -14.47
N ARG A 201 5.40 28.03 -13.66
CA ARG A 201 4.23 28.56 -12.98
C ARG A 201 4.49 28.68 -11.48
N THR A 202 3.74 29.55 -10.82
CA THR A 202 3.78 29.74 -9.36
C THR A 202 2.38 29.54 -8.78
N ALA A 203 2.32 29.12 -7.52
CA ALA A 203 1.09 29.07 -6.73
C ALA A 203 1.24 29.94 -5.46
N SER A 204 0.19 30.65 -5.10
CA SER A 204 0.11 31.37 -3.82
C SER A 204 -0.37 30.39 -2.74
N VAL A 205 0.49 30.13 -1.76
CA VAL A 205 0.15 29.32 -0.60
C VAL A 205 0.03 30.26 0.61
N GLY A 206 -1.18 30.67 0.92
CA GLY A 206 -1.46 31.64 1.98
C GLY A 206 -0.96 33.06 1.65
N SER A 207 -0.56 33.84 2.65
CA SER A 207 -0.08 35.24 2.54
C SER A 207 1.41 35.35 2.17
N GLY A 208 2.07 34.25 1.84
CA GLY A 208 3.51 34.21 1.51
C GLY A 208 3.82 34.58 0.07
N ARG A 209 5.14 34.71 -0.25
CA ARG A 209 5.61 34.86 -1.63
C ARG A 209 5.16 33.64 -2.46
N PRO A 210 4.68 33.84 -3.71
CA PRO A 210 4.32 32.74 -4.60
C PRO A 210 5.45 31.72 -4.72
N ALA A 211 5.10 30.45 -4.58
CA ALA A 211 6.03 29.33 -4.66
C ALA A 211 6.03 28.75 -6.08
N GLU A 212 7.21 28.40 -6.59
CA GLU A 212 7.37 27.75 -7.89
C GLU A 212 6.76 26.34 -7.88
N LEU A 213 6.05 26.00 -8.96
CA LEU A 213 5.46 24.69 -9.18
C LEU A 213 6.38 23.81 -10.01
N PHE A 214 6.48 22.57 -9.58
CA PHE A 214 7.28 21.51 -10.20
C PHE A 214 6.38 20.34 -10.60
N ARG A 215 6.90 19.50 -11.49
CA ARG A 215 6.35 18.17 -11.81
C ARG A 215 7.46 17.12 -11.70
N ARG A 216 7.10 15.86 -11.60
CA ARG A 216 8.05 14.74 -11.62
C ARG A 216 8.78 14.71 -12.97
N ARG A 217 10.09 14.48 -12.96
CA ARG A 217 10.90 14.37 -14.19
C ARG A 217 11.00 12.90 -14.59
N GLY A 218 10.43 12.52 -15.73
CA GLY A 218 10.45 11.13 -16.20
C GLY A 218 9.97 10.18 -15.10
N ASP A 219 10.79 9.17 -14.77
CA ASP A 219 10.49 8.23 -13.67
C ASP A 219 10.71 8.82 -12.27
N GLY A 220 11.28 10.04 -12.17
CA GLY A 220 11.50 10.74 -10.90
C GLY A 220 12.57 10.08 -10.03
N ASP A 221 13.56 9.39 -10.62
CA ASP A 221 14.59 8.67 -9.88
C ASP A 221 15.42 9.62 -9.01
N LEU A 222 15.59 9.25 -7.74
CA LEU A 222 16.45 9.96 -6.79
C LEU A 222 17.91 9.52 -6.93
N ALA A 223 18.83 10.41 -6.58
CA ALA A 223 20.26 10.12 -6.59
C ALA A 223 20.59 8.94 -5.65
N PRO A 224 21.63 8.13 -5.98
CA PRO A 224 22.15 7.13 -5.04
C PRO A 224 22.49 7.76 -3.68
N GLY A 225 22.06 7.12 -2.58
CA GLY A 225 22.27 7.63 -1.23
C GLY A 225 21.09 8.44 -0.68
N ALA A 226 20.01 8.63 -1.42
CA ALA A 226 18.78 9.27 -0.93
C ALA A 226 18.25 8.60 0.35
N ALA A 227 18.31 7.28 0.42
CA ALA A 227 17.89 6.50 1.59
C ALA A 227 18.55 7.04 2.87
N ARG A 228 19.87 7.29 2.86
CA ARG A 228 20.60 7.78 4.04
C ARG A 228 20.09 9.12 4.56
N VAL A 229 19.68 10.03 3.66
CA VAL A 229 19.14 11.34 4.06
C VAL A 229 17.72 11.21 4.62
N LEU A 230 16.97 10.22 4.15
CA LEU A 230 15.57 10.04 4.50
C LEU A 230 15.35 9.16 5.73
N THR A 231 16.29 8.23 6.03
CA THR A 231 16.14 7.26 7.13
C THR A 231 17.04 7.52 8.33
N ASP A 232 18.17 8.24 8.19
CA ASP A 232 19.05 8.67 9.29
C ASP A 232 18.55 9.97 9.93
#